data_58b99fab1b6c9b53ef1124c713f3069a
#
_entry.id   58b99fab1b6c9b53ef1124c713f3069a
#
_cell.length_a   1.000
_cell.length_b   1.000
_cell.length_c   1.000
_cell.angle_alpha   90.00
_cell.angle_beta   90.00
_cell.angle_gamma   90.00
#
_symmetry.space_group_name_H-M   'P 1'
#
loop_
_entity.id
_entity.type
_entity.pdbx_description
1 polymer ?
#
loop_
_entity_poly.entity_id
_entity_poly.type
_entity_poly.pdbx_seq_one_letter_code
_entity_poly.pdbx_strand_id
1 'polypeptide(L)'
;MTCYNAKNTAMRKNNLTFSAVVVILAMYSCSGEKKSSDANTTAGDSLAATTSDTSISTPADTAGNTVTAFALKAAAGGMMEVELGNMAQQKAQNARVKSFGAMMVKDHTKSNKELLALASAKNIVIPSKMPAEIQQHIDEMKKLSGAEFDKHYISMMTDDHKDDIDQFEMAAKGLNDETIKAFAAKTLPVLKMHLDSATAIKKDVK
;
A
#
# COMPACT_ATOMS: atom_id res chain seq x y z
N MET A 1 33.53 52.28 -0.24
CA MET A 1 32.74 52.83 0.88
C MET A 1 31.29 52.52 0.61
N THR A 2 30.68 51.57 1.29
CA THR A 2 29.26 51.58 1.67
C THR A 2 29.02 50.31 2.50
N CYS A 3 28.83 50.51 3.81
CA CYS A 3 28.52 49.47 4.79
C CYS A 3 27.09 48.94 4.55
N TYR A 4 26.91 47.62 4.55
CA TYR A 4 25.57 47.04 4.64
C TYR A 4 25.37 46.36 6.02
N ASN A 5 24.34 46.87 6.64
CA ASN A 5 24.01 46.71 8.04
C ASN A 5 23.26 45.34 8.28
N ALA A 6 23.78 44.56 9.18
CA ALA A 6 23.13 43.34 9.65
C ALA A 6 21.97 43.69 10.60
N LYS A 7 20.76 43.26 10.27
CA LYS A 7 19.63 43.27 11.22
C LYS A 7 19.35 41.87 11.73
N ASN A 8 19.67 41.67 12.98
CA ASN A 8 19.23 40.57 13.84
C ASN A 8 17.72 40.47 13.85
N THR A 9 17.19 39.29 13.53
CA THR A 9 15.80 38.93 13.81
C THR A 9 15.79 37.81 14.85
N ALA A 10 15.26 38.15 16.03
CA ALA A 10 15.20 37.32 17.20
C ALA A 10 14.32 36.08 17.00
N MET A 11 14.83 34.94 17.44
CA MET A 11 14.07 33.70 17.61
C MET A 11 13.00 33.86 18.70
N ARG A 12 11.76 33.70 18.35
CA ARG A 12 10.64 33.52 19.27
C ARG A 12 10.57 32.04 19.67
N LYS A 13 10.93 31.74 20.91
CA LYS A 13 10.71 30.45 21.55
C LYS A 13 9.25 30.37 21.98
N ASN A 14 8.45 29.51 21.36
CA ASN A 14 7.12 29.16 21.86
C ASN A 14 7.25 27.91 22.72
N ASN A 15 7.11 28.11 24.03
CA ASN A 15 6.92 27.04 24.99
C ASN A 15 5.45 26.59 24.91
N LEU A 16 5.19 25.36 24.44
CA LEU A 16 3.90 24.69 24.61
C LEU A 16 4.00 23.78 25.82
N THR A 17 3.29 24.15 26.86
CA THR A 17 3.08 23.35 28.07
C THR A 17 2.18 22.16 27.77
N PHE A 18 2.69 20.97 28.00
CA PHE A 18 1.90 19.72 27.97
C PHE A 18 1.04 19.64 29.24
N SER A 19 -0.27 19.66 29.07
CA SER A 19 -1.23 19.36 30.11
C SER A 19 -1.54 17.86 30.09
N ALA A 20 -1.14 17.17 31.15
CA ALA A 20 -1.42 15.76 31.34
C ALA A 20 -2.90 15.57 31.76
N VAL A 21 -3.67 14.86 30.97
CA VAL A 21 -5.01 14.37 31.34
C VAL A 21 -4.86 12.93 31.80
N VAL A 22 -5.06 12.71 33.09
CA VAL A 22 -5.18 11.40 33.71
C VAL A 22 -6.61 10.92 33.51
N VAL A 23 -6.81 9.82 32.82
CA VAL A 23 -8.10 9.12 32.73
C VAL A 23 -8.05 7.88 33.60
N ILE A 24 -8.91 7.87 34.61
CA ILE A 24 -9.07 6.77 35.57
C ILE A 24 -9.88 5.65 34.94
N LEU A 25 -9.32 4.43 34.96
CA LEU A 25 -10.05 3.20 34.62
C LEU A 25 -11.00 2.82 35.75
N ALA A 26 -12.28 2.68 35.44
CA ALA A 26 -13.24 1.96 36.26
C ALA A 26 -13.41 0.54 35.75
N MET A 27 -13.01 -0.42 36.56
CA MET A 27 -13.28 -1.84 36.35
C MET A 27 -14.72 -2.18 36.67
N TYR A 28 -15.43 -2.81 35.73
CA TYR A 28 -16.62 -3.58 36.03
C TYR A 28 -16.35 -5.06 35.76
N SER A 29 -16.25 -5.79 36.88
CA SER A 29 -16.32 -7.22 36.96
C SER A 29 -17.77 -7.66 37.08
N CYS A 30 -18.25 -8.58 36.27
CA CYS A 30 -19.42 -9.36 36.59
C CYS A 30 -19.24 -10.81 36.15
N SER A 31 -19.11 -11.66 37.15
CA SER A 31 -19.06 -13.10 37.12
C SER A 31 -20.48 -13.66 36.98
N GLY A 32 -20.64 -14.76 36.27
CA GLY A 32 -21.90 -15.48 36.15
C GLY A 32 -21.70 -16.89 35.58
N GLU A 33 -21.33 -17.83 36.46
CA GLU A 33 -21.39 -19.29 36.23
C GLU A 33 -22.82 -19.82 36.33
N LYS A 34 -23.17 -20.80 35.48
CA LYS A 34 -24.00 -21.99 35.83
C LYS A 34 -24.03 -22.97 34.63
N LYS A 35 -23.51 -24.00 34.74
CA LYS A 35 -23.53 -25.44 34.96
C LYS A 35 -24.86 -26.17 34.68
N SER A 36 -24.67 -27.37 34.09
CA SER A 36 -25.46 -28.62 34.15
C SER A 36 -26.23 -28.92 32.85
N SER A 37 -25.92 -29.96 32.21
CA SER A 37 -25.85 -31.44 32.34
C SER A 37 -27.02 -32.15 31.62
N ASP A 38 -26.59 -33.20 30.93
CA ASP A 38 -27.18 -34.50 30.66
C ASP A 38 -28.05 -34.74 29.42
N ALA A 39 -27.42 -35.51 28.55
CA ALA A 39 -27.76 -36.83 28.01
C ALA A 39 -29.23 -37.12 27.62
N ASN A 40 -29.48 -37.55 26.41
CA ASN A 40 -29.81 -38.92 26.05
C ASN A 40 -30.24 -39.08 24.58
N THR A 41 -29.64 -39.99 23.88
CA THR A 41 -30.04 -40.97 22.88
C THR A 41 -31.43 -40.89 22.25
N THR A 42 -31.59 -40.94 20.90
CA THR A 42 -32.02 -42.11 20.12
C THR A 42 -32.43 -41.69 18.68
N ALA A 43 -31.82 -42.42 17.74
CA ALA A 43 -32.26 -42.95 16.46
C ALA A 43 -33.32 -42.23 15.59
N GLY A 44 -32.91 -42.04 14.32
CA GLY A 44 -33.72 -42.42 13.15
C GLY A 44 -34.55 -41.30 12.53
N ASP A 45 -34.17 -40.75 11.44
CA ASP A 45 -34.81 -41.02 10.15
C ASP A 45 -34.12 -40.29 9.01
N SER A 46 -34.00 -40.97 7.89
CA SER A 46 -33.46 -40.43 6.63
C SER A 46 -34.46 -39.51 5.98
N LEU A 47 -34.06 -38.24 5.77
CA LEU A 47 -34.66 -37.43 4.73
C LEU A 47 -33.56 -36.77 3.93
N ALA A 48 -33.49 -37.09 2.66
CA ALA A 48 -32.62 -36.53 1.65
C ALA A 48 -32.85 -35.01 1.56
N ALA A 49 -31.90 -34.23 2.06
CA ALA A 49 -31.80 -32.82 1.75
C ALA A 49 -31.05 -32.69 0.43
N THR A 50 -31.79 -32.36 -0.61
CA THR A 50 -31.29 -31.93 -1.92
C THR A 50 -30.45 -30.66 -1.68
N THR A 51 -29.15 -30.80 -1.61
CA THR A 51 -28.26 -29.67 -1.71
C THR A 51 -28.30 -29.15 -3.13
N SER A 52 -29.05 -28.09 -3.34
CA SER A 52 -28.94 -27.30 -4.56
C SER A 52 -27.56 -26.68 -4.56
N ASP A 53 -26.63 -27.38 -5.19
CA ASP A 53 -25.32 -26.87 -5.55
C ASP A 53 -25.53 -25.78 -6.60
N THR A 54 -25.73 -24.55 -6.12
CA THR A 54 -25.66 -23.38 -6.97
C THR A 54 -24.20 -23.13 -7.27
N SER A 55 -23.66 -23.94 -8.17
CA SER A 55 -22.39 -23.64 -8.84
C SER A 55 -22.57 -22.33 -9.59
N ILE A 56 -22.17 -21.23 -8.94
CA ILE A 56 -21.90 -19.99 -9.63
C ILE A 56 -20.69 -20.27 -10.51
N SER A 57 -20.97 -20.67 -11.75
CA SER A 57 -19.97 -20.72 -12.82
C SER A 57 -19.54 -19.29 -13.10
N THR A 58 -18.55 -18.81 -12.38
CA THR A 58 -17.74 -17.69 -12.84
C THR A 58 -17.07 -18.14 -14.12
N PRO A 59 -17.16 -17.39 -15.25
CA PRO A 59 -16.36 -17.69 -16.43
C PRO A 59 -14.92 -17.78 -15.98
N ALA A 60 -14.22 -18.85 -16.37
CA ALA A 60 -12.81 -19.04 -16.09
C ALA A 60 -12.00 -17.94 -16.80
N ASP A 61 -11.88 -16.78 -16.16
CA ASP A 61 -10.88 -15.80 -16.49
C ASP A 61 -9.50 -16.40 -16.14
N THR A 62 -8.64 -16.47 -17.13
CA THR A 62 -7.27 -16.94 -17.00
C THR A 62 -6.62 -16.27 -15.80
N ALA A 63 -6.09 -17.03 -14.87
CA ALA A 63 -5.74 -16.70 -13.47
C ALA A 63 -4.73 -15.54 -13.21
N GLY A 64 -4.64 -14.57 -14.08
CA GLY A 64 -3.77 -13.39 -13.92
C GLY A 64 -4.37 -12.07 -14.41
N ASN A 65 -5.54 -12.10 -15.05
CA ASN A 65 -6.08 -10.92 -15.74
C ASN A 65 -7.50 -10.54 -15.28
N THR A 66 -7.88 -10.85 -14.05
CA THR A 66 -9.17 -10.42 -13.52
C THR A 66 -9.07 -9.02 -12.92
N VAL A 67 -10.17 -8.28 -12.92
CA VAL A 67 -10.28 -6.97 -12.27
C VAL A 67 -9.84 -7.05 -10.81
N THR A 68 -10.24 -8.11 -10.11
CA THR A 68 -9.86 -8.33 -8.70
C THR A 68 -8.37 -8.56 -8.55
N ALA A 69 -7.76 -9.44 -9.36
CA ALA A 69 -6.33 -9.73 -9.30
C ALA A 69 -5.50 -8.47 -9.60
N PHE A 70 -5.88 -7.70 -10.62
CA PHE A 70 -5.24 -6.42 -10.93
C PHE A 70 -5.34 -5.45 -9.73
N ALA A 71 -6.55 -5.25 -9.18
CA ALA A 71 -6.76 -4.32 -8.08
C ALA A 71 -5.96 -4.68 -6.82
N LEU A 72 -5.90 -5.98 -6.47
CA LEU A 72 -5.13 -6.47 -5.33
C LEU A 72 -3.63 -6.25 -5.52
N LYS A 73 -3.10 -6.60 -6.70
CA LYS A 73 -1.67 -6.47 -6.98
C LYS A 73 -1.26 -5.00 -7.06
N ALA A 74 -1.99 -4.16 -7.78
CA ALA A 74 -1.71 -2.73 -7.90
C ALA A 74 -1.81 -1.99 -6.56
N ALA A 75 -2.78 -2.36 -5.71
CA ALA A 75 -2.87 -1.78 -4.37
C ALA A 75 -1.71 -2.19 -3.46
N ALA A 76 -1.29 -3.46 -3.51
CA ALA A 76 -0.16 -3.95 -2.71
C ALA A 76 1.16 -3.28 -3.11
N GLY A 77 1.44 -3.17 -4.42
CA GLY A 77 2.61 -2.45 -4.96
C GLY A 77 2.59 -0.98 -4.55
N GLY A 78 1.49 -0.29 -4.80
CA GLY A 78 1.38 1.12 -4.46
C GLY A 78 1.49 1.42 -2.95
N MET A 79 1.06 0.51 -2.07
CA MET A 79 1.30 0.63 -0.62
C MET A 79 2.79 0.47 -0.29
N MET A 80 3.48 -0.49 -0.90
CA MET A 80 4.93 -0.69 -0.75
C MET A 80 5.69 0.55 -1.17
N GLU A 81 5.37 1.11 -2.33
CA GLU A 81 6.05 2.27 -2.89
C GLU A 81 5.87 3.54 -2.04
N VAL A 82 4.71 3.72 -1.40
CA VAL A 82 4.51 4.79 -0.42
C VAL A 82 5.38 4.58 0.81
N GLU A 83 5.47 3.36 1.36
CA GLU A 83 6.30 3.08 2.54
C GLU A 83 7.79 3.24 2.22
N LEU A 84 8.26 2.66 1.11
CA LEU A 84 9.65 2.79 0.66
C LEU A 84 10.01 4.23 0.29
N GLY A 85 9.09 4.99 -0.31
CA GLY A 85 9.27 6.41 -0.61
C GLY A 85 9.43 7.27 0.65
N ASN A 86 8.68 6.95 1.71
CA ASN A 86 8.86 7.59 3.02
C ASN A 86 10.22 7.24 3.64
N MET A 87 10.66 5.99 3.53
CA MET A 87 12.01 5.60 3.96
C MET A 87 13.10 6.32 3.16
N ALA A 88 12.93 6.49 1.85
CA ALA A 88 13.89 7.18 1.00
C ALA A 88 14.11 8.63 1.44
N GLN A 89 13.06 9.34 1.83
CA GLN A 89 13.18 10.71 2.34
C GLN A 89 14.01 10.77 3.63
N GLN A 90 13.99 9.74 4.45
CA GLN A 90 14.68 9.69 5.76
C GLN A 90 16.10 9.11 5.66
N LYS A 91 16.26 8.00 4.92
CA LYS A 91 17.46 7.16 4.93
C LYS A 91 18.41 7.39 3.77
N ALA A 92 17.92 7.93 2.66
CA ALA A 92 18.77 8.16 1.50
C ALA A 92 19.83 9.20 1.77
N GLN A 93 20.99 9.03 1.16
CA GLN A 93 22.08 10.00 1.17
C GLN A 93 21.99 10.96 -0.02
N ASN A 94 21.64 10.45 -1.18
CA ASN A 94 21.56 11.21 -2.42
C ASN A 94 20.28 12.07 -2.44
N ALA A 95 20.42 13.37 -2.68
CA ALA A 95 19.31 14.32 -2.72
C ALA A 95 18.27 14.00 -3.81
N ARG A 96 18.71 13.44 -4.96
CA ARG A 96 17.79 13.03 -6.03
C ARG A 96 16.96 11.82 -5.61
N VAL A 97 17.53 10.89 -4.84
CA VAL A 97 16.81 9.74 -4.28
C VAL A 97 15.75 10.19 -3.28
N LYS A 98 16.09 11.15 -2.39
CA LYS A 98 15.10 11.74 -1.47
C LYS A 98 13.94 12.41 -2.21
N SER A 99 14.25 13.20 -3.25
CA SER A 99 13.24 13.88 -4.06
C SER A 99 12.36 12.90 -4.82
N PHE A 100 12.94 11.84 -5.36
CA PHE A 100 12.22 10.75 -6.00
C PHE A 100 11.29 10.04 -5.01
N GLY A 101 11.75 9.73 -3.79
CA GLY A 101 10.92 9.17 -2.73
C GLY A 101 9.72 10.05 -2.38
N ALA A 102 9.90 11.37 -2.34
CA ALA A 102 8.79 12.32 -2.11
C ALA A 102 7.77 12.31 -3.27
N MET A 103 8.24 12.20 -4.52
CA MET A 103 7.39 12.06 -5.71
C MET A 103 6.59 10.76 -5.64
N MET A 104 7.23 9.63 -5.33
CA MET A 104 6.59 8.33 -5.15
C MET A 104 5.47 8.38 -4.11
N VAL A 105 5.74 8.92 -2.93
CA VAL A 105 4.71 9.08 -1.87
C VAL A 105 3.52 9.88 -2.36
N LYS A 106 3.76 11.01 -3.00
CA LYS A 106 2.70 11.89 -3.49
C LYS A 106 1.80 11.19 -4.52
N ASP A 107 2.42 10.60 -5.54
CA ASP A 107 1.69 10.11 -6.70
C ASP A 107 1.03 8.76 -6.41
N HIS A 108 1.71 7.84 -5.70
CA HIS A 108 1.13 6.56 -5.30
C HIS A 108 0.07 6.70 -4.21
N THR A 109 0.19 7.65 -3.27
CA THR A 109 -0.92 7.94 -2.33
C THR A 109 -2.19 8.37 -3.07
N LYS A 110 -2.06 9.21 -4.09
CA LYS A 110 -3.20 9.65 -4.91
C LYS A 110 -3.80 8.49 -5.70
N SER A 111 -2.96 7.71 -6.36
CA SER A 111 -3.38 6.55 -7.16
C SER A 111 -4.06 5.48 -6.29
N ASN A 112 -3.48 5.15 -5.13
CA ASN A 112 -4.03 4.19 -4.18
C ASN A 112 -5.41 4.61 -3.69
N LYS A 113 -5.60 5.89 -3.35
CA LYS A 113 -6.92 6.40 -2.93
C LYS A 113 -7.97 6.23 -4.03
N GLU A 114 -7.62 6.50 -5.28
CA GLU A 114 -8.52 6.31 -6.42
C GLU A 114 -8.84 4.83 -6.63
N LEU A 115 -7.83 3.95 -6.61
CA LEU A 115 -8.02 2.51 -6.76
C LEU A 115 -8.88 1.92 -5.66
N LEU A 116 -8.65 2.31 -4.40
CA LEU A 116 -9.46 1.87 -3.26
C LEU A 116 -10.95 2.26 -3.43
N ALA A 117 -11.23 3.46 -3.91
CA ALA A 117 -12.61 3.89 -4.18
C ALA A 117 -13.26 3.05 -5.30
N LEU A 118 -12.51 2.78 -6.39
CA LEU A 118 -12.98 1.93 -7.49
C LEU A 118 -13.21 0.48 -7.05
N ALA A 119 -12.28 -0.08 -6.27
CA ALA A 119 -12.38 -1.44 -5.72
C ALA A 119 -13.61 -1.57 -4.80
N SER A 120 -13.81 -0.59 -3.90
CA SER A 120 -14.96 -0.55 -3.00
C SER A 120 -16.29 -0.51 -3.76
N ALA A 121 -16.38 0.30 -4.81
CA ALA A 121 -17.58 0.38 -5.66
C ALA A 121 -17.91 -0.96 -6.36
N LYS A 122 -16.96 -1.87 -6.44
CA LYS A 122 -17.07 -3.20 -7.07
C LYS A 122 -17.11 -4.34 -6.04
N ASN A 123 -17.22 -4.03 -4.75
CA ASN A 123 -17.17 -4.98 -3.64
C ASN A 123 -15.85 -5.79 -3.60
N ILE A 124 -14.76 -5.25 -4.14
CA ILE A 124 -13.41 -5.82 -4.02
C ILE A 124 -12.80 -5.32 -2.73
N VAL A 125 -12.50 -6.25 -1.82
CA VAL A 125 -11.86 -5.92 -0.55
C VAL A 125 -10.35 -5.90 -0.73
N ILE A 126 -9.74 -4.71 -0.62
CA ILE A 126 -8.28 -4.56 -0.59
C ILE A 126 -7.81 -4.75 0.87
N PRO A 127 -6.92 -5.72 1.16
CA PRO A 127 -6.37 -5.91 2.49
C PRO A 127 -5.60 -4.67 2.95
N SER A 128 -5.74 -4.33 4.23
CA SER A 128 -4.96 -3.25 4.85
C SER A 128 -3.52 -3.65 5.17
N LYS A 129 -3.23 -4.95 5.14
CA LYS A 129 -1.89 -5.51 5.34
C LYS A 129 -1.31 -5.93 4.00
N MET A 130 -0.05 -5.61 3.81
CA MET A 130 0.70 -6.08 2.65
C MET A 130 0.95 -7.58 2.69
N PRO A 131 1.03 -8.26 1.53
CA PRO A 131 1.49 -9.64 1.45
C PRO A 131 2.84 -9.84 2.15
N ALA A 132 3.08 -11.03 2.69
CA ALA A 132 4.29 -11.34 3.45
C ALA A 132 5.58 -11.12 2.64
N GLU A 133 5.56 -11.43 1.36
CA GLU A 133 6.68 -11.22 0.44
C GLU A 133 7.04 -9.73 0.32
N ILE A 134 6.04 -8.88 0.13
CA ILE A 134 6.24 -7.42 0.07
C ILE A 134 6.75 -6.89 1.42
N GLN A 135 6.18 -7.39 2.53
CA GLN A 135 6.64 -7.01 3.87
C GLN A 135 8.10 -7.38 4.10
N GLN A 136 8.56 -8.54 3.59
CA GLN A 136 9.95 -8.95 3.66
C GLN A 136 10.88 -7.95 2.94
N HIS A 137 10.55 -7.52 1.73
CA HIS A 137 11.31 -6.50 1.01
C HIS A 137 11.42 -5.19 1.78
N ILE A 138 10.32 -4.75 2.38
CA ILE A 138 10.30 -3.57 3.24
C ILE A 138 11.23 -3.74 4.45
N ASP A 139 11.20 -4.91 5.10
CA ASP A 139 12.01 -5.18 6.29
C ASP A 139 13.51 -5.31 5.96
N GLU A 140 13.85 -5.76 4.76
CA GLU A 140 15.22 -5.72 4.24
C GLU A 140 15.67 -4.27 4.02
N MET A 141 14.86 -3.45 3.38
CA MET A 141 15.14 -2.04 3.14
C MET A 141 15.28 -1.23 4.45
N LYS A 142 14.55 -1.61 5.52
CA LYS A 142 14.69 -0.99 6.85
C LYS A 142 16.09 -1.12 7.44
N LYS A 143 16.86 -2.14 7.06
CA LYS A 143 18.23 -2.38 7.55
C LYS A 143 19.27 -1.51 6.86
N LEU A 144 18.95 -0.95 5.69
CA LEU A 144 19.86 -0.17 4.88
C LEU A 144 19.78 1.34 5.21
N SER A 145 20.85 2.07 4.89
CA SER A 145 20.90 3.53 4.98
C SER A 145 22.00 4.10 4.07
N GLY A 146 21.99 5.41 3.83
CA GLY A 146 23.02 6.10 3.05
C GLY A 146 23.11 5.58 1.61
N ALA A 147 24.32 5.46 1.09
CA ALA A 147 24.56 5.04 -0.30
C ALA A 147 24.07 3.61 -0.61
N GLU A 148 24.12 2.71 0.37
CA GLU A 148 23.60 1.36 0.22
C GLU A 148 22.07 1.37 0.05
N PHE A 149 21.36 2.14 0.86
CA PHE A 149 19.92 2.36 0.68
C PHE A 149 19.63 2.95 -0.70
N ASP A 150 20.35 3.98 -1.12
CA ASP A 150 20.15 4.65 -2.41
C ASP A 150 20.20 3.66 -3.58
N LYS A 151 21.25 2.84 -3.58
CA LYS A 151 21.48 1.84 -4.65
C LYS A 151 20.37 0.79 -4.70
N HIS A 152 20.02 0.21 -3.54
CA HIS A 152 18.99 -0.83 -3.47
C HIS A 152 17.61 -0.26 -3.79
N TYR A 153 17.24 0.89 -3.24
CA TYR A 153 15.95 1.54 -3.49
C TYR A 153 15.75 1.87 -4.98
N ILE A 154 16.72 2.52 -5.60
CA ILE A 154 16.59 2.90 -7.02
C ILE A 154 16.60 1.68 -7.94
N SER A 155 17.36 0.62 -7.59
CA SER A 155 17.31 -0.63 -8.37
C SER A 155 15.92 -1.25 -8.28
N MET A 156 15.38 -1.41 -7.07
CA MET A 156 14.04 -1.94 -6.84
C MET A 156 12.99 -1.12 -7.59
N MET A 157 12.96 0.20 -7.42
CA MET A 157 12.00 1.07 -8.12
C MET A 157 12.12 0.98 -9.65
N THR A 158 13.33 0.78 -10.18
CA THR A 158 13.51 0.60 -11.63
C THR A 158 12.89 -0.71 -12.12
N ASP A 159 13.01 -1.77 -11.33
CA ASP A 159 12.55 -3.10 -11.75
C ASP A 159 11.02 -3.23 -11.49
N ASP A 160 10.53 -2.79 -10.34
CA ASP A 160 9.09 -2.77 -10.02
C ASP A 160 8.28 -1.96 -11.05
N HIS A 161 8.77 -0.77 -11.44
CA HIS A 161 8.05 0.05 -12.43
C HIS A 161 8.00 -0.54 -13.83
N LYS A 162 8.95 -1.39 -14.22
CA LYS A 162 8.82 -2.14 -15.48
C LYS A 162 7.67 -3.14 -15.40
N ASP A 163 7.64 -3.91 -14.31
CA ASP A 163 6.59 -4.91 -14.08
C ASP A 163 5.22 -4.26 -13.95
N ASP A 164 5.13 -3.11 -13.29
CA ASP A 164 3.90 -2.33 -13.15
C ASP A 164 3.43 -1.78 -14.50
N ILE A 165 4.32 -1.24 -15.32
CA ILE A 165 3.96 -0.75 -16.65
C ILE A 165 3.36 -1.88 -17.48
N ASP A 166 3.99 -3.06 -17.49
CA ASP A 166 3.49 -4.22 -18.21
C ASP A 166 2.11 -4.65 -17.68
N GLN A 167 1.94 -4.71 -16.36
CA GLN A 167 0.67 -5.04 -15.73
C GLN A 167 -0.44 -4.02 -16.06
N PHE A 168 -0.13 -2.73 -15.98
CA PHE A 168 -1.09 -1.66 -16.27
C PHE A 168 -1.41 -1.58 -17.75
N GLU A 169 -0.46 -1.88 -18.65
CA GLU A 169 -0.74 -1.99 -20.09
C GLU A 169 -1.68 -3.15 -20.41
N MET A 170 -1.45 -4.32 -19.79
CA MET A 170 -2.37 -5.46 -19.93
C MET A 170 -3.77 -5.11 -19.40
N ALA A 171 -3.86 -4.45 -18.25
CA ALA A 171 -5.13 -4.04 -17.66
C ALA A 171 -5.86 -3.03 -18.53
N ALA A 172 -5.17 -2.02 -19.05
CA ALA A 172 -5.76 -0.98 -19.91
C ALA A 172 -6.30 -1.54 -21.23
N LYS A 173 -5.73 -2.65 -21.73
CA LYS A 173 -6.13 -3.27 -23.01
C LYS A 173 -7.16 -4.39 -22.81
N GLY A 174 -7.02 -5.21 -21.77
CA GLY A 174 -7.64 -6.55 -21.69
C GLY A 174 -8.70 -6.73 -20.61
N LEU A 175 -8.84 -5.85 -19.63
CA LEU A 175 -9.89 -6.00 -18.61
C LEU A 175 -11.28 -5.72 -19.18
N ASN A 176 -12.29 -6.43 -18.67
CA ASN A 176 -13.70 -6.25 -19.08
C ASN A 176 -14.44 -5.16 -18.28
N ASP A 177 -13.70 -4.33 -17.50
CA ASP A 177 -14.25 -3.26 -16.68
C ASP A 177 -13.72 -1.90 -17.13
N GLU A 178 -14.58 -1.10 -17.73
CA GLU A 178 -14.20 0.17 -18.33
C GLU A 178 -13.66 1.20 -17.32
N THR A 179 -14.09 1.16 -16.05
CA THR A 179 -13.60 2.10 -15.04
C THR A 179 -12.19 1.75 -14.58
N ILE A 180 -11.90 0.46 -14.43
CA ILE A 180 -10.56 -0.03 -14.09
C ILE A 180 -9.60 0.10 -15.29
N LYS A 181 -10.08 -0.16 -16.52
CA LYS A 181 -9.29 0.13 -17.74
C LYS A 181 -8.88 1.59 -17.83
N ALA A 182 -9.85 2.49 -17.60
CA ALA A 182 -9.58 3.93 -17.62
C ALA A 182 -8.59 4.36 -16.53
N PHE A 183 -8.71 3.79 -15.32
CA PHE A 183 -7.74 4.00 -14.24
C PHE A 183 -6.34 3.53 -14.65
N ALA A 184 -6.22 2.32 -15.20
CA ALA A 184 -4.94 1.79 -15.64
C ALA A 184 -4.32 2.67 -16.74
N ALA A 185 -5.10 3.01 -17.78
CA ALA A 185 -4.64 3.86 -18.87
C ALA A 185 -4.20 5.25 -18.40
N LYS A 186 -4.92 5.85 -17.45
CA LYS A 186 -4.60 7.16 -16.87
C LYS A 186 -3.32 7.13 -16.02
N THR A 187 -3.04 6.01 -15.36
CA THR A 187 -1.88 5.86 -14.46
C THR A 187 -0.58 5.60 -15.24
N LEU A 188 -0.65 4.93 -16.39
CA LEU A 188 0.51 4.57 -17.21
C LEU A 188 1.51 5.71 -17.50
N PRO A 189 1.10 6.92 -17.88
CA PRO A 189 2.06 8.01 -18.11
C PRO A 189 2.85 8.36 -16.85
N VAL A 190 2.26 8.24 -15.66
CA VAL A 190 2.92 8.52 -14.38
C VAL A 190 3.95 7.43 -14.07
N LEU A 191 3.60 6.15 -14.25
CA LEU A 191 4.53 5.04 -14.05
C LEU A 191 5.74 5.13 -15.00
N LYS A 192 5.51 5.49 -16.27
CA LYS A 192 6.59 5.69 -17.25
C LYS A 192 7.51 6.85 -16.84
N MET A 193 6.97 7.95 -16.35
CA MET A 193 7.76 9.08 -15.84
C MET A 193 8.58 8.67 -14.59
N HIS A 194 8.02 7.85 -13.71
CA HIS A 194 8.75 7.32 -12.55
C HIS A 194 9.90 6.43 -13.01
N LEU A 195 9.67 5.50 -13.95
CA LEU A 195 10.71 4.64 -14.50
C LEU A 195 11.86 5.44 -15.13
N ASP A 196 11.54 6.46 -15.93
CA ASP A 196 12.53 7.34 -16.56
C ASP A 196 13.36 8.07 -15.49
N SER A 197 12.70 8.57 -14.45
CA SER A 197 13.34 9.26 -13.33
C SER A 197 14.26 8.31 -12.54
N ALA A 198 13.77 7.12 -12.16
CA ALA A 198 14.57 6.10 -11.47
C ALA A 198 15.77 5.66 -12.29
N THR A 199 15.58 5.41 -13.61
CA THR A 199 16.64 5.04 -14.54
C THR A 199 17.71 6.14 -14.66
N ALA A 200 17.30 7.40 -14.68
CA ALA A 200 18.23 8.53 -14.70
C ALA A 200 19.03 8.65 -13.38
N ILE A 201 18.38 8.42 -12.24
CA ILE A 201 19.03 8.45 -10.91
C ILE A 201 19.98 7.25 -10.74
N LYS A 202 19.61 6.06 -11.26
CA LYS A 202 20.42 4.83 -11.18
C LYS A 202 21.83 5.00 -11.76
N LYS A 203 22.02 5.92 -12.69
CA LYS A 203 23.35 6.24 -13.26
C LYS A 203 24.27 6.98 -12.27
N ASP A 204 23.68 7.66 -11.28
CA ASP A 204 24.42 8.48 -10.32
C ASP A 204 24.66 7.77 -8.98
N VAL A 205 23.86 6.74 -8.66
CA VAL A 205 24.03 5.91 -7.45
C VAL A 205 24.80 4.64 -7.83
N LYS A 206 26.07 4.58 -7.38
CA LYS A 206 27.00 3.47 -7.70
C LYS A 206 27.24 2.60 -6.47
#